data_6e66130b1c9553962b375b8b565725d4
#
_entry.id   6e66130b1c9553962b375b8b565725d4
#
_cell.length_a   1.000
_cell.length_b   1.000
_cell.length_c   1.000
_cell.angle_alpha   90.00
_cell.angle_beta   90.00
_cell.angle_gamma   90.00
#
_symmetry.space_group_name_H-M   'P 1'
#
loop_
_entity.id
_entity.type
_entity.pdbx_description
1 polymer ?
#
loop_
_entity_poly.entity_id
_entity_poly.type
_entity_poly.pdbx_seq_one_letter_code
_entity_poly.pdbx_strand_id
1 'polypeptide(L)'
;MSGMFPRALAGILRFALGIMEQNDSEAHGSMGTRPLLRCAGRGDMPALITHHLFGEESIDRLPAGIIGSDDERMAFLLANQGPDPFFFRVRTPHIAECMGLAQAMHRCRISQQFAALRDGVSHLRQHDAQIGRAFALGMLSHYVLDRNAHPFVYAQQWGVQEVDETLEDAGSQVHAIIESDLDVLMLQIKRGGATTEDCPPACELVTTDRINKVAGTLMSHTALSVFGLSVGAPEYGGAVADMKLVYQLVEPANAPISQVLGLIEGAVRGHSLLASLAHRVTTEPPLRAGNMGHLEWENPFTRAVSFESFPEVFDRALDDYEGAARAFVDGAPMEEVTNCVNYSGRPLADDEELEEDD
;
A
#
# COMPACT_ATOMS: atom_id res chain seq x y z
N MET A 1 30.34 4.84 10.06
CA MET A 1 29.37 4.20 9.15
C MET A 1 29.31 2.67 9.23
N SER A 2 30.12 1.97 10.06
CA SER A 2 30.22 0.49 10.08
C SER A 2 29.25 -0.26 11.00
N GLY A 3 28.41 0.42 11.76
CA GLY A 3 27.50 -0.24 12.71
C GLY A 3 26.02 -0.23 12.32
N MET A 4 25.62 0.51 11.30
CA MET A 4 24.22 0.68 10.88
C MET A 4 23.75 -0.42 9.90
N PHE A 5 24.65 -0.89 9.03
CA PHE A 5 24.38 -1.93 8.04
C PHE A 5 23.97 -3.29 8.66
N PRO A 6 24.66 -3.82 9.70
CA PRO A 6 24.29 -5.10 10.30
C PRO A 6 22.94 -5.09 11.02
N ARG A 7 22.54 -3.95 11.61
CA ARG A 7 21.24 -3.82 12.31
C ARG A 7 20.07 -3.71 11.35
N ALA A 8 20.25 -3.01 10.22
CA ALA A 8 19.24 -2.92 9.16
C ALA A 8 19.01 -4.28 8.51
N LEU A 9 20.08 -5.01 8.18
CA LEU A 9 20.01 -6.35 7.62
C LEU A 9 19.35 -7.34 8.59
N ALA A 10 19.64 -7.25 9.89
CA ALA A 10 18.99 -8.08 10.91
C ALA A 10 17.49 -7.77 11.06
N GLY A 11 17.06 -6.52 10.89
CA GLY A 11 15.63 -6.14 10.88
C GLY A 11 14.91 -6.69 9.65
N ILE A 12 15.51 -6.55 8.47
CA ILE A 12 14.98 -7.09 7.21
C ILE A 12 14.92 -8.62 7.24
N LEU A 13 15.95 -9.29 7.76
CA LEU A 13 15.95 -10.73 7.95
C LEU A 13 14.87 -11.19 8.95
N ARG A 14 14.62 -10.45 10.03
CA ARG A 14 13.51 -10.76 10.96
C ARG A 14 12.17 -10.60 10.30
N PHE A 15 11.96 -9.58 9.48
CA PHE A 15 10.77 -9.39 8.67
C PHE A 15 10.59 -10.54 7.66
N ALA A 16 11.64 -10.83 6.89
CA ALA A 16 11.66 -11.90 5.90
C ALA A 16 11.43 -13.28 6.53
N LEU A 17 12.02 -13.56 7.69
CA LEU A 17 11.90 -14.84 8.39
C LEU A 17 10.59 -14.97 9.18
N GLY A 18 9.76 -13.91 9.26
CA GLY A 18 8.53 -13.96 10.06
C GLY A 18 8.79 -14.28 11.54
N ILE A 19 10.03 -14.04 12.03
CA ILE A 19 10.38 -14.15 13.43
C ILE A 19 9.79 -12.93 14.17
N MET A 20 8.49 -12.84 14.12
CA MET A 20 7.67 -12.32 15.19
C MET A 20 7.30 -13.57 15.99
N GLU A 21 8.13 -13.94 16.96
CA GLU A 21 7.66 -14.81 18.01
C GLU A 21 6.32 -14.23 18.48
N GLN A 22 5.25 -14.97 18.27
CA GLN A 22 4.08 -14.84 19.12
C GLN A 22 4.63 -15.07 20.53
N ASN A 23 4.92 -13.98 21.23
CA ASN A 23 5.13 -14.04 22.66
C ASN A 23 3.79 -14.43 23.27
N ASP A 24 3.53 -15.74 23.31
CA ASP A 24 2.62 -16.38 24.23
C ASP A 24 3.20 -16.23 25.64
N SER A 25 3.29 -15.00 26.12
CA SER A 25 3.38 -14.73 27.53
C SER A 25 1.97 -14.51 28.03
N GLU A 26 1.42 -15.54 28.64
CA GLU A 26 0.30 -15.45 29.56
C GLU A 26 0.55 -14.28 30.54
N ALA A 27 -0.08 -13.16 30.29
CA ALA A 27 -0.24 -12.09 31.26
C ALA A 27 -1.73 -12.00 31.57
N HIS A 28 -2.07 -12.53 32.73
CA HIS A 28 -3.38 -12.34 33.39
C HIS A 28 -3.73 -10.86 33.50
N GLY A 29 -4.92 -10.51 33.02
CA GLY A 29 -5.74 -9.45 33.56
C GLY A 29 -5.56 -8.06 32.98
N SER A 30 -6.32 -7.75 31.91
CA SER A 30 -7.00 -6.45 31.80
C SER A 30 -8.10 -6.56 30.74
N MET A 31 -9.33 -6.34 31.14
CA MET A 31 -10.51 -6.22 30.28
C MET A 31 -10.36 -5.00 29.38
N GLY A 32 -10.50 -5.14 28.05
CA GLY A 32 -10.95 -4.05 27.21
C GLY A 32 -10.29 -3.75 25.88
N THR A 33 -9.31 -4.53 25.37
CA THR A 33 -8.62 -4.19 24.10
C THR A 33 -8.45 -5.38 23.12
N ARG A 34 -9.34 -6.33 23.14
CA ARG A 34 -9.18 -7.61 22.41
C ARG A 34 -9.82 -7.75 21.01
N PRO A 35 -10.62 -6.86 20.40
CA PRO A 35 -11.19 -7.15 19.08
C PRO A 35 -10.28 -6.85 17.89
N LEU A 36 -9.37 -5.85 17.96
CA LEU A 36 -8.64 -5.36 16.77
C LEU A 36 -7.44 -6.21 16.32
N LEU A 37 -6.90 -7.07 17.18
CA LEU A 37 -5.78 -7.96 16.83
C LEU A 37 -6.20 -9.23 16.07
N ARG A 38 -7.50 -9.49 15.92
CA ARG A 38 -8.02 -10.65 15.19
C ARG A 38 -8.17 -10.44 13.68
N CYS A 39 -8.05 -9.22 13.19
CA CYS A 39 -8.01 -8.93 11.74
C CYS A 39 -6.65 -9.24 11.09
N ALA A 40 -5.83 -10.10 11.68
CA ALA A 40 -4.50 -10.46 11.17
C ALA A 40 -4.60 -11.46 10.01
N GLY A 41 -5.17 -11.03 8.88
CA GLY A 41 -4.92 -11.66 7.60
C GLY A 41 -3.52 -11.28 7.09
N ARG A 42 -2.94 -12.10 6.24
CA ARG A 42 -1.66 -11.82 5.58
C ARG A 42 -1.82 -10.52 4.79
N GLY A 43 -0.95 -9.53 5.01
CA GLY A 43 -0.98 -8.24 4.31
C GLY A 43 -0.61 -8.44 2.84
N ASP A 44 -1.34 -7.76 1.96
CA ASP A 44 -1.00 -7.65 0.57
C ASP A 44 0.22 -6.71 0.45
N MET A 45 1.05 -6.89 -0.56
CA MET A 45 2.29 -6.11 -0.72
C MET A 45 2.10 -5.10 -1.86
N PRO A 46 2.58 -3.86 -1.72
CA PRO A 46 2.18 -2.76 -2.59
C PRO A 46 2.85 -2.75 -3.97
N ALA A 47 2.09 -2.36 -5.00
CA ALA A 47 2.53 -1.96 -6.33
C ALA A 47 3.08 -0.52 -6.30
N LEU A 48 4.32 -0.31 -5.87
CA LEU A 48 4.91 1.02 -5.62
C LEU A 48 4.90 1.94 -6.85
N ILE A 49 5.32 1.40 -8.01
CA ILE A 49 5.47 2.19 -9.24
C ILE A 49 4.10 2.58 -9.79
N THR A 50 3.16 1.66 -9.82
CA THR A 50 1.80 1.90 -10.31
C THR A 50 1.11 2.98 -9.48
N HIS A 51 1.23 2.94 -8.15
CA HIS A 51 0.71 3.98 -7.26
C HIS A 51 1.35 5.34 -7.49
N HIS A 52 2.67 5.39 -7.72
CA HIS A 52 3.34 6.64 -8.04
C HIS A 52 2.87 7.23 -9.38
N LEU A 53 2.80 6.41 -10.43
CA LEU A 53 2.31 6.82 -11.76
C LEU A 53 0.84 7.29 -11.69
N PHE A 54 0.00 6.58 -10.92
CA PHE A 54 -1.37 6.99 -10.68
C PHE A 54 -1.45 8.35 -9.98
N GLY A 55 -0.61 8.57 -8.98
CA GLY A 55 -0.50 9.85 -8.30
C GLY A 55 -0.11 11.00 -9.22
N GLU A 56 0.83 10.79 -10.13
CA GLU A 56 1.21 11.82 -11.09
C GLU A 56 0.04 12.24 -12.01
N GLU A 57 -0.72 11.28 -12.54
CA GLU A 57 -1.88 11.55 -13.40
C GLU A 57 -3.09 12.06 -12.59
N SER A 58 -3.21 11.66 -11.33
CA SER A 58 -4.26 12.12 -10.40
C SER A 58 -4.14 13.61 -10.07
N ILE A 59 -2.94 14.19 -10.10
CA ILE A 59 -2.73 15.62 -9.86
C ILE A 59 -3.54 16.47 -10.84
N ASP A 60 -3.62 16.06 -12.09
CA ASP A 60 -4.34 16.78 -13.15
C ASP A 60 -5.88 16.67 -12.99
N ARG A 61 -6.36 15.74 -12.17
CA ARG A 61 -7.78 15.53 -11.83
C ARG A 61 -8.21 16.28 -10.56
N LEU A 62 -7.27 16.85 -9.82
CA LEU A 62 -7.57 17.59 -8.60
C LEU A 62 -8.28 18.92 -8.89
N PRO A 63 -9.17 19.38 -7.99
CA PRO A 63 -9.69 20.73 -8.02
C PRO A 63 -8.56 21.77 -8.04
N ALA A 64 -8.75 22.86 -8.77
CA ALA A 64 -7.73 23.90 -8.92
C ALA A 64 -7.29 24.47 -7.56
N GLY A 65 -5.98 24.69 -7.40
CA GLY A 65 -5.40 25.30 -6.19
C GLY A 65 -5.18 24.32 -5.02
N ILE A 66 -5.29 23.01 -5.24
CA ILE A 66 -4.90 21.99 -4.25
C ILE A 66 -3.40 21.84 -4.18
N ILE A 67 -2.72 21.76 -5.31
CA ILE A 67 -1.26 21.67 -5.42
C ILE A 67 -0.74 23.03 -5.90
N GLY A 68 -0.06 23.78 -5.02
CA GLY A 68 0.49 25.11 -5.30
C GLY A 68 2.00 25.21 -5.04
N SER A 69 2.64 24.16 -4.53
CA SER A 69 4.07 24.14 -4.23
C SER A 69 4.69 22.75 -4.41
N ASP A 70 6.01 22.71 -4.49
CA ASP A 70 6.77 21.43 -4.58
C ASP A 70 6.56 20.55 -3.34
N ASP A 71 6.46 21.16 -2.14
CA ASP A 71 6.19 20.40 -0.90
C ASP A 71 4.80 19.75 -0.93
N GLU A 72 3.78 20.42 -1.46
CA GLU A 72 2.43 19.87 -1.60
C GLU A 72 2.42 18.74 -2.65
N ARG A 73 3.08 18.95 -3.80
CA ARG A 73 3.23 17.92 -4.83
C ARG A 73 3.94 16.69 -4.27
N MET A 74 5.05 16.89 -3.58
CA MET A 74 5.83 15.81 -2.99
C MET A 74 5.03 15.05 -1.91
N ALA A 75 4.29 15.76 -1.06
CA ALA A 75 3.44 15.16 -0.04
C ALA A 75 2.30 14.33 -0.65
N PHE A 76 1.70 14.82 -1.73
CA PHE A 76 0.66 14.10 -2.48
C PHE A 76 1.22 12.81 -3.10
N LEU A 77 2.35 12.89 -3.82
CA LEU A 77 2.98 11.73 -4.44
C LEU A 77 3.46 10.69 -3.41
N LEU A 78 4.04 11.14 -2.30
CA LEU A 78 4.41 10.24 -1.20
C LEU A 78 3.18 9.52 -0.64
N ALA A 79 2.08 10.25 -0.45
CA ALA A 79 0.85 9.70 0.11
C ALA A 79 0.13 8.71 -0.84
N ASN A 80 0.50 8.66 -2.12
CA ASN A 80 0.07 7.61 -3.03
C ASN A 80 0.67 6.24 -2.68
N GLN A 81 1.59 6.16 -1.72
CA GLN A 81 1.99 4.89 -1.11
C GLN A 81 1.06 4.47 0.04
N GLY A 82 0.04 5.27 0.36
CA GLY A 82 -0.99 4.92 1.33
C GLY A 82 -0.47 4.54 2.71
N PRO A 83 -1.09 3.53 3.34
CA PRO A 83 -0.62 2.93 4.59
C PRO A 83 0.51 1.89 4.38
N ASP A 84 0.84 1.51 3.15
CA ASP A 84 1.77 0.44 2.79
C ASP A 84 3.17 0.58 3.37
N PRO A 85 3.75 1.80 3.51
CA PRO A 85 5.03 1.93 4.18
C PRO A 85 5.07 1.28 5.56
N PHE A 86 3.96 1.20 6.27
CA PHE A 86 3.94 0.58 7.60
C PHE A 86 4.21 -0.93 7.57
N PHE A 87 3.94 -1.64 6.48
CA PHE A 87 4.34 -3.04 6.30
C PHE A 87 5.87 -3.22 6.31
N PHE A 88 6.59 -2.18 5.95
CA PHE A 88 8.05 -2.16 5.92
C PHE A 88 8.69 -1.63 7.20
N ARG A 89 7.92 -1.22 8.20
CA ARG A 89 8.44 -0.57 9.41
C ARG A 89 9.12 -1.56 10.36
N VAL A 90 10.37 -1.93 10.04
CA VAL A 90 11.13 -3.00 10.74
C VAL A 90 12.19 -2.45 11.71
N ARG A 91 12.54 -1.17 11.63
CA ARG A 91 13.56 -0.54 12.50
C ARG A 91 12.94 0.28 13.65
N THR A 92 11.92 -0.29 14.28
CA THR A 92 11.21 0.29 15.42
C THR A 92 10.90 -0.79 16.47
N PRO A 93 10.72 -0.44 17.75
CA PRO A 93 10.15 -1.35 18.74
C PRO A 93 8.63 -1.56 18.56
N HIS A 94 7.96 -0.76 17.71
CA HIS A 94 6.52 -0.73 17.49
C HIS A 94 6.11 -1.42 16.18
N ILE A 95 6.79 -2.51 15.81
CA ILE A 95 6.54 -3.23 14.54
C ILE A 95 5.11 -3.74 14.48
N ALA A 96 4.64 -4.37 15.57
CA ALA A 96 3.31 -4.98 15.61
C ALA A 96 2.18 -3.93 15.46
N GLU A 97 2.33 -2.78 16.12
CA GLU A 97 1.36 -1.69 16.04
C GLU A 97 1.34 -1.07 14.64
N CYS A 98 2.50 -0.90 13.99
CA CYS A 98 2.61 -0.37 12.63
C CYS A 98 1.99 -1.33 11.62
N MET A 99 2.31 -2.63 11.68
CA MET A 99 1.72 -3.63 10.80
C MET A 99 0.22 -3.79 11.04
N GLY A 100 -0.21 -3.80 12.30
CA GLY A 100 -1.62 -3.86 12.65
C GLY A 100 -2.41 -2.64 12.13
N LEU A 101 -1.80 -1.45 12.16
CA LEU A 101 -2.39 -0.26 11.57
C LEU A 101 -2.54 -0.39 10.05
N ALA A 102 -1.49 -0.81 9.33
CA ALA A 102 -1.56 -1.01 7.90
C ALA A 102 -2.69 -1.99 7.52
N GLN A 103 -2.76 -3.14 8.17
CA GLN A 103 -3.80 -4.13 7.95
C GLN A 103 -5.21 -3.61 8.24
N ALA A 104 -5.39 -2.91 9.37
CA ALA A 104 -6.68 -2.34 9.74
C ALA A 104 -7.14 -1.28 8.73
N MET A 105 -6.23 -0.41 8.28
CA MET A 105 -6.54 0.63 7.30
C MET A 105 -6.99 0.07 5.96
N HIS A 106 -6.47 -1.07 5.52
CA HIS A 106 -6.92 -1.68 4.25
C HIS A 106 -8.29 -2.35 4.35
N ARG A 107 -8.73 -2.74 5.55
CA ARG A 107 -9.85 -3.67 5.71
C ARG A 107 -11.14 -3.03 6.20
N CYS A 108 -11.05 -2.11 7.14
CA CYS A 108 -12.23 -1.63 7.84
C CYS A 108 -12.16 -0.13 8.17
N ARG A 109 -13.31 0.45 8.52
CA ARG A 109 -13.45 1.84 8.95
C ARG A 109 -12.92 2.84 7.94
N ILE A 110 -13.15 2.58 6.64
CA ILE A 110 -12.59 3.35 5.54
C ILE A 110 -13.09 4.80 5.58
N SER A 111 -14.40 5.02 5.68
CA SER A 111 -14.97 6.36 5.79
C SER A 111 -14.48 7.10 7.03
N GLN A 112 -14.34 6.39 8.15
CA GLN A 112 -13.86 6.97 9.41
C GLN A 112 -12.40 7.43 9.32
N GLN A 113 -11.52 6.66 8.66
CA GLN A 113 -10.11 7.06 8.49
C GLN A 113 -9.97 8.30 7.60
N PHE A 114 -10.74 8.42 6.50
CA PHE A 114 -10.72 9.63 5.67
C PHE A 114 -11.37 10.82 6.37
N ALA A 115 -12.40 10.61 7.19
CA ALA A 115 -12.95 11.64 8.06
C ALA A 115 -11.90 12.15 9.06
N ALA A 116 -11.15 11.23 9.70
CA ALA A 116 -10.07 11.58 10.63
C ALA A 116 -8.92 12.32 9.93
N LEU A 117 -8.53 11.93 8.70
CA LEU A 117 -7.53 12.67 7.93
C LEU A 117 -8.00 14.08 7.61
N ARG A 118 -9.25 14.28 7.15
CA ARG A 118 -9.83 15.60 6.85
C ARG A 118 -9.93 16.46 8.13
N ASP A 119 -10.36 15.89 9.23
CA ASP A 119 -10.41 16.57 10.53
C ASP A 119 -9.00 16.96 11.00
N GLY A 120 -8.04 16.03 10.96
CA GLY A 120 -6.66 16.26 11.33
C GLY A 120 -6.01 17.41 10.58
N VAL A 121 -6.29 17.55 9.28
CA VAL A 121 -5.82 18.70 8.46
C VAL A 121 -6.31 20.03 9.04
N SER A 122 -7.54 20.10 9.53
CA SER A 122 -8.13 21.32 10.10
C SER A 122 -7.41 21.81 11.37
N HIS A 123 -6.71 20.93 12.07
CA HIS A 123 -5.97 21.22 13.30
C HIS A 123 -4.48 21.58 13.03
N LEU A 124 -4.01 21.47 11.80
CA LEU A 124 -2.65 21.86 11.44
C LEU A 124 -2.52 23.40 11.30
N ARG A 125 -1.29 23.90 11.49
CA ARG A 125 -1.00 25.32 11.19
C ARG A 125 -1.15 25.58 9.69
N GLN A 126 -1.57 26.80 9.33
CA GLN A 126 -1.94 27.16 7.94
C GLN A 126 -0.99 26.64 6.85
N HIS A 127 0.34 26.77 7.05
CA HIS A 127 1.32 26.30 6.08
C HIS A 127 1.46 24.77 6.08
N ASP A 128 1.34 24.10 7.23
CA ASP A 128 1.34 22.64 7.32
C ASP A 128 0.00 22.04 6.86
N ALA A 129 -1.10 22.80 6.97
CA ALA A 129 -2.42 22.39 6.51
C ALA A 129 -2.50 22.20 4.99
N GLN A 130 -1.75 22.99 4.21
CA GLN A 130 -1.69 22.81 2.75
C GLN A 130 -0.99 21.49 2.39
N ILE A 131 0.16 21.21 3.03
CA ILE A 131 0.87 19.94 2.89
C ILE A 131 -0.01 18.78 3.37
N GLY A 132 -0.69 18.95 4.52
CA GLY A 132 -1.58 17.94 5.08
C GLY A 132 -2.78 17.64 4.20
N ARG A 133 -3.36 18.65 3.53
CA ARG A 133 -4.45 18.48 2.57
C ARG A 133 -3.98 17.71 1.34
N ALA A 134 -2.81 18.06 0.80
CA ALA A 134 -2.21 17.34 -0.31
C ALA A 134 -1.94 15.88 0.05
N PHE A 135 -1.40 15.63 1.25
CA PHE A 135 -1.19 14.28 1.79
C PHE A 135 -2.49 13.49 1.92
N ALA A 136 -3.55 14.08 2.51
CA ALA A 136 -4.84 13.40 2.67
C ALA A 136 -5.48 13.02 1.32
N LEU A 137 -5.34 13.89 0.30
CA LEU A 137 -5.82 13.61 -1.06
C LEU A 137 -4.95 12.57 -1.78
N GLY A 138 -3.64 12.51 -1.51
CA GLY A 138 -2.78 11.45 -2.00
C GLY A 138 -3.12 10.08 -1.37
N MET A 139 -3.44 10.05 -0.07
CA MET A 139 -3.98 8.86 0.60
C MET A 139 -5.30 8.39 -0.03
N LEU A 140 -6.18 9.34 -0.38
CA LEU A 140 -7.42 9.03 -1.10
C LEU A 140 -7.14 8.50 -2.52
N SER A 141 -6.13 9.04 -3.21
CA SER A 141 -5.70 8.56 -4.53
C SER A 141 -5.22 7.11 -4.47
N HIS A 142 -4.35 6.78 -3.53
CA HIS A 142 -3.94 5.40 -3.28
C HIS A 142 -5.15 4.48 -3.08
N TYR A 143 -6.03 4.83 -2.14
CA TYR A 143 -7.22 4.05 -1.85
C TYR A 143 -8.13 3.85 -3.08
N VAL A 144 -8.32 4.89 -3.89
CA VAL A 144 -9.17 4.78 -5.09
C VAL A 144 -8.54 3.88 -6.14
N LEU A 145 -7.21 3.91 -6.31
CA LEU A 145 -6.54 2.92 -7.17
C LEU A 145 -6.78 1.51 -6.64
N ASP A 146 -6.51 1.26 -5.37
CA ASP A 146 -6.64 -0.06 -4.75
C ASP A 146 -8.05 -0.63 -4.90
N ARG A 147 -9.09 0.12 -4.51
CA ARG A 147 -10.47 -0.38 -4.60
C ARG A 147 -10.91 -0.75 -6.01
N ASN A 148 -10.27 -0.16 -7.03
CA ASN A 148 -10.53 -0.45 -8.45
C ASN A 148 -9.62 -1.56 -9.00
N ALA A 149 -8.35 -1.62 -8.58
CA ALA A 149 -7.33 -2.54 -9.08
C ALA A 149 -7.36 -3.92 -8.40
N HIS A 150 -7.54 -3.96 -7.09
CA HIS A 150 -7.48 -5.22 -6.35
C HIS A 150 -8.48 -6.28 -6.79
N PRO A 151 -9.74 -5.97 -7.19
CA PRO A 151 -10.61 -7.01 -7.75
C PRO A 151 -10.00 -7.72 -8.96
N PHE A 152 -9.26 -7.00 -9.81
CA PHE A 152 -8.53 -7.56 -10.94
C PHE A 152 -7.35 -8.43 -10.48
N VAL A 153 -6.56 -7.94 -9.50
CA VAL A 153 -5.42 -8.66 -8.93
C VAL A 153 -5.87 -9.95 -8.24
N TYR A 154 -6.92 -9.89 -7.41
CA TYR A 154 -7.48 -11.07 -6.72
C TYR A 154 -8.07 -12.09 -7.69
N ALA A 155 -8.73 -11.66 -8.77
CA ALA A 155 -9.22 -12.58 -9.79
C ALA A 155 -8.08 -13.39 -10.42
N GLN A 156 -6.94 -12.76 -10.69
CA GLN A 156 -5.77 -13.47 -11.19
C GLN A 156 -5.11 -14.35 -10.12
N GLN A 157 -4.94 -13.83 -8.90
CA GLN A 157 -4.33 -14.56 -7.80
C GLN A 157 -5.08 -15.88 -7.54
N TRP A 158 -6.38 -15.81 -7.37
CA TRP A 158 -7.20 -17.01 -7.10
C TRP A 158 -7.25 -17.95 -8.30
N GLY A 159 -7.30 -17.42 -9.53
CA GLY A 159 -7.18 -18.25 -10.71
C GLY A 159 -5.86 -19.02 -10.81
N VAL A 160 -4.74 -18.42 -10.39
CA VAL A 160 -3.43 -19.12 -10.31
C VAL A 160 -3.44 -20.18 -9.22
N GLN A 161 -3.97 -19.88 -8.03
CA GLN A 161 -4.05 -20.81 -6.91
C GLN A 161 -4.99 -22.00 -7.19
N GLU A 162 -6.07 -21.78 -7.96
CA GLU A 162 -6.98 -22.85 -8.38
C GLU A 162 -6.32 -23.84 -9.33
N VAL A 163 -5.41 -23.38 -10.17
CA VAL A 163 -4.69 -24.23 -11.15
C VAL A 163 -3.50 -24.94 -10.52
N ASP A 164 -2.85 -24.35 -9.50
CA ASP A 164 -1.67 -24.89 -8.83
C ASP A 164 -1.89 -24.97 -7.31
N GLU A 165 -2.33 -26.13 -6.85
CA GLU A 165 -2.58 -26.41 -5.42
C GLU A 165 -1.34 -26.21 -4.53
N THR A 166 -0.11 -26.22 -5.10
CA THR A 166 1.11 -25.97 -4.32
C THR A 166 1.24 -24.51 -3.89
N LEU A 167 0.44 -23.63 -4.47
CA LEU A 167 0.39 -22.19 -4.16
C LEU A 167 -0.76 -21.81 -3.22
N GLU A 168 -1.54 -22.78 -2.70
CA GLU A 168 -2.67 -22.49 -1.79
C GLU A 168 -2.25 -21.62 -0.60
N ASP A 169 -1.11 -21.93 0.02
CA ASP A 169 -0.55 -21.17 1.15
C ASP A 169 0.33 -19.97 0.76
N ALA A 170 0.51 -19.72 -0.56
CA ALA A 170 1.40 -18.70 -1.10
C ALA A 170 0.65 -17.44 -1.62
N GLY A 171 -0.57 -17.19 -1.16
CA GLY A 171 -1.42 -16.11 -1.67
C GLY A 171 -0.73 -14.74 -1.71
N SER A 172 -0.10 -14.31 -0.61
CA SER A 172 0.61 -13.02 -0.57
C SER A 172 1.79 -12.92 -1.54
N GLN A 173 2.49 -14.05 -1.80
CA GLN A 173 3.59 -14.08 -2.77
C GLN A 173 3.08 -14.02 -4.20
N VAL A 174 1.98 -14.74 -4.50
CA VAL A 174 1.33 -14.68 -5.82
C VAL A 174 0.81 -13.27 -6.09
N HIS A 175 0.16 -12.65 -5.10
CA HIS A 175 -0.30 -11.26 -5.16
C HIS A 175 0.85 -10.30 -5.49
N ALA A 176 1.92 -10.35 -4.71
CA ALA A 176 3.09 -9.48 -4.89
C ALA A 176 3.77 -9.68 -6.27
N ILE A 177 3.81 -10.90 -6.80
CA ILE A 177 4.35 -11.15 -8.15
C ILE A 177 3.46 -10.52 -9.22
N ILE A 178 2.13 -10.63 -9.08
CA ILE A 178 1.19 -10.02 -10.03
C ILE A 178 1.38 -8.50 -10.02
N GLU A 179 1.42 -7.89 -8.84
CA GLU A 179 1.61 -6.43 -8.72
C GLU A 179 2.98 -5.96 -9.21
N SER A 180 4.05 -6.73 -8.97
CA SER A 180 5.37 -6.46 -9.54
C SER A 180 5.37 -6.51 -11.08
N ASP A 181 4.65 -7.45 -11.67
CA ASP A 181 4.50 -7.52 -13.13
C ASP A 181 3.63 -6.35 -13.66
N LEU A 182 2.60 -5.93 -12.92
CA LEU A 182 1.78 -4.74 -13.25
C LEU A 182 2.59 -3.46 -13.15
N ASP A 183 3.46 -3.31 -12.15
CA ASP A 183 4.38 -2.19 -12.01
C ASP A 183 5.30 -2.08 -13.24
N VAL A 184 5.91 -3.18 -13.67
CA VAL A 184 6.74 -3.22 -14.88
C VAL A 184 5.94 -2.86 -16.13
N LEU A 185 4.72 -3.40 -16.27
CA LEU A 185 3.84 -3.09 -17.41
C LEU A 185 3.48 -1.60 -17.46
N MET A 186 3.00 -1.06 -16.35
CA MET A 186 2.57 0.35 -16.28
C MET A 186 3.74 1.30 -16.47
N LEU A 187 4.91 1.00 -15.90
CA LEU A 187 6.13 1.76 -16.13
C LEU A 187 6.48 1.84 -17.63
N GLN A 188 6.47 0.72 -18.31
CA GLN A 188 6.78 0.68 -19.75
C GLN A 188 5.76 1.44 -20.58
N ILE A 189 4.47 1.31 -20.28
CA ILE A 189 3.40 2.02 -20.98
C ILE A 189 3.51 3.53 -20.73
N LYS A 190 3.62 3.95 -19.48
CA LYS A 190 3.56 5.37 -19.10
C LYS A 190 4.90 6.10 -19.28
N ARG A 191 6.02 5.40 -19.39
CA ARG A 191 7.39 5.93 -19.55
C ARG A 191 8.08 5.50 -20.86
N GLY A 192 7.29 5.13 -21.87
CA GLY A 192 7.81 4.87 -23.22
C GLY A 192 8.82 3.74 -23.31
N GLY A 193 8.61 2.65 -22.58
CA GLY A 193 9.47 1.47 -22.57
C GLY A 193 10.60 1.50 -21.53
N ALA A 194 10.57 2.45 -20.57
CA ALA A 194 11.55 2.49 -19.49
C ALA A 194 11.51 1.21 -18.63
N THR A 195 12.67 0.82 -18.13
CA THR A 195 12.83 -0.31 -17.21
C THR A 195 12.97 0.17 -15.75
N THR A 196 12.93 -0.73 -14.81
CA THR A 196 13.18 -0.42 -13.39
C THR A 196 14.64 -0.06 -13.09
N GLU A 197 15.57 -0.30 -14.02
CA GLU A 197 16.92 0.28 -13.96
C GLU A 197 16.93 1.76 -14.35
N ASP A 198 16.10 2.16 -15.33
CA ASP A 198 15.96 3.57 -15.72
C ASP A 198 15.19 4.39 -14.68
N CYS A 199 14.17 3.78 -14.06
CA CYS A 199 13.32 4.37 -13.04
C CYS A 199 13.25 3.46 -11.79
N PRO A 200 14.29 3.47 -10.93
CA PRO A 200 14.30 2.61 -9.75
C PRO A 200 13.18 2.94 -8.76
N PRO A 201 12.39 1.97 -8.26
CA PRO A 201 11.26 2.22 -7.36
C PRO A 201 11.63 3.04 -6.12
N ALA A 202 12.79 2.79 -5.53
CA ALA A 202 13.27 3.54 -4.37
C ALA A 202 13.42 5.06 -4.63
N CYS A 203 13.54 5.49 -5.88
CA CYS A 203 13.66 6.90 -6.24
C CYS A 203 12.34 7.65 -6.16
N GLU A 204 11.22 6.95 -6.23
CA GLU A 204 9.88 7.53 -6.11
C GLU A 204 9.53 7.89 -4.65
N LEU A 205 10.20 7.28 -3.68
CA LEU A 205 10.02 7.55 -2.26
C LEU A 205 10.80 8.83 -1.84
N VAL A 206 10.28 9.99 -2.26
CA VAL A 206 10.88 11.30 -1.98
C VAL A 206 10.08 12.00 -0.88
N THR A 207 10.82 12.53 0.12
CA THR A 207 10.21 13.22 1.25
C THR A 207 11.17 14.24 1.89
N THR A 208 10.64 15.10 2.75
CA THR A 208 11.38 16.02 3.62
C THR A 208 11.01 15.80 5.07
N ASP A 209 11.84 16.28 6.00
CA ASP A 209 11.53 16.23 7.44
C ASP A 209 10.19 16.88 7.76
N ARG A 210 9.83 17.94 7.03
CA ARG A 210 8.57 18.64 7.20
C ARG A 210 7.40 17.79 6.76
N ILE A 211 7.48 17.19 5.56
CA ILE A 211 6.44 16.29 5.04
C ILE A 211 6.29 15.10 5.99
N ASN A 212 7.38 14.47 6.41
CA ASN A 212 7.35 13.37 7.37
C ASN A 212 6.66 13.74 8.68
N LYS A 213 6.89 14.95 9.18
CA LYS A 213 6.26 15.45 10.40
C LYS A 213 4.75 15.64 10.22
N VAL A 214 4.33 16.26 9.13
CA VAL A 214 2.90 16.50 8.81
C VAL A 214 2.18 15.17 8.58
N ALA A 215 2.69 14.33 7.69
CA ALA A 215 2.16 13.02 7.40
C ALA A 215 2.05 12.15 8.65
N GLY A 216 3.14 12.06 9.41
CA GLY A 216 3.18 11.29 10.65
C GLY A 216 2.20 11.80 11.71
N THR A 217 1.99 13.13 11.80
CA THR A 217 0.97 13.69 12.70
C THR A 217 -0.44 13.24 12.31
N LEU A 218 -0.77 13.31 11.01
CA LEU A 218 -2.06 12.87 10.50
C LEU A 218 -2.27 11.35 10.68
N MET A 219 -1.25 10.55 10.37
CA MET A 219 -1.33 9.09 10.53
C MET A 219 -1.44 8.67 11.99
N SER A 220 -0.71 9.34 12.90
CA SER A 220 -0.82 9.10 14.35
C SER A 220 -2.20 9.49 14.89
N HIS A 221 -2.77 10.60 14.42
CA HIS A 221 -4.14 11.01 14.76
C HIS A 221 -5.16 9.97 14.29
N THR A 222 -5.08 9.53 13.03
CA THR A 222 -5.97 8.51 12.46
C THR A 222 -5.84 7.18 13.21
N ALA A 223 -4.60 6.72 13.48
CA ALA A 223 -4.36 5.50 14.22
C ALA A 223 -5.05 5.50 15.60
N LEU A 224 -4.93 6.61 16.33
CA LEU A 224 -5.52 6.72 17.67
C LEU A 224 -7.04 6.90 17.63
N SER A 225 -7.52 7.83 16.80
CA SER A 225 -8.95 8.22 16.81
C SER A 225 -9.87 7.16 16.19
N VAL A 226 -9.39 6.45 15.15
CA VAL A 226 -10.19 5.46 14.42
C VAL A 226 -9.97 4.06 14.97
N PHE A 227 -8.69 3.67 15.17
CA PHE A 227 -8.34 2.29 15.48
C PHE A 227 -7.96 2.08 16.95
N GLY A 228 -7.80 3.14 17.74
CA GLY A 228 -7.33 3.05 19.12
C GLY A 228 -5.87 2.57 19.25
N LEU A 229 -5.10 2.64 18.16
CA LEU A 229 -3.71 2.21 18.12
C LEU A 229 -2.76 3.38 18.44
N SER A 230 -1.78 3.12 19.29
CA SER A 230 -0.77 4.11 19.67
C SER A 230 0.44 4.02 18.73
N VAL A 231 0.31 4.63 17.54
CA VAL A 231 1.40 4.76 16.57
C VAL A 231 1.93 6.19 16.59
N GLY A 232 3.20 6.35 16.95
CA GLY A 232 3.81 7.68 17.11
C GLY A 232 4.02 8.39 15.77
N ALA A 233 3.96 9.72 15.77
CA ALA A 233 4.15 10.51 14.55
C ALA A 233 5.48 10.23 13.78
N PRO A 234 6.62 9.87 14.42
CA PRO A 234 7.83 9.51 13.66
C PRO A 234 7.74 8.21 12.87
N GLU A 235 6.75 7.36 13.16
CA GLU A 235 6.69 6.00 12.59
C GLU A 235 6.42 6.00 11.09
N TYR A 236 5.57 6.91 10.57
CA TYR A 236 5.30 6.96 9.11
C TYR A 236 6.54 7.34 8.31
N GLY A 237 7.25 8.42 8.68
CA GLY A 237 8.50 8.79 8.02
C GLY A 237 9.59 7.73 8.16
N GLY A 238 9.64 7.03 9.31
CA GLY A 238 10.49 5.88 9.52
C GLY A 238 10.12 4.70 8.61
N ALA A 239 8.84 4.46 8.40
CA ALA A 239 8.31 3.42 7.52
C ALA A 239 8.67 3.68 6.04
N VAL A 240 8.52 4.92 5.57
CA VAL A 240 8.97 5.34 4.23
C VAL A 240 10.48 5.11 4.06
N ALA A 241 11.29 5.44 5.06
CA ALA A 241 12.74 5.22 5.01
C ALA A 241 13.12 3.74 5.04
N ASP A 242 12.35 2.90 5.74
CA ASP A 242 12.54 1.45 5.77
C ASP A 242 12.11 0.82 4.44
N MET A 243 10.97 1.21 3.88
CA MET A 243 10.49 0.79 2.56
C MET A 243 11.52 1.12 1.47
N LYS A 244 12.00 2.37 1.44
CA LYS A 244 13.07 2.79 0.51
C LYS A 244 14.31 1.91 0.62
N LEU A 245 14.73 1.59 1.83
CA LEU A 245 15.89 0.72 2.06
C LEU A 245 15.65 -0.70 1.55
N VAL A 246 14.44 -1.27 1.75
CA VAL A 246 14.10 -2.60 1.24
C VAL A 246 14.19 -2.62 -0.28
N TYR A 247 13.55 -1.67 -0.98
CA TYR A 247 13.64 -1.60 -2.44
C TYR A 247 15.08 -1.38 -2.96
N GLN A 248 15.91 -0.60 -2.27
CA GLN A 248 17.34 -0.48 -2.61
C GLN A 248 18.12 -1.77 -2.46
N LEU A 249 17.66 -2.71 -1.62
CA LEU A 249 18.35 -3.99 -1.39
C LEU A 249 17.83 -5.10 -2.31
N VAL A 250 16.55 -5.09 -2.66
CA VAL A 250 15.95 -6.14 -3.51
C VAL A 250 16.06 -5.82 -5.00
N GLU A 251 16.24 -4.55 -5.35
CA GLU A 251 16.39 -4.08 -6.72
C GLU A 251 17.88 -3.93 -7.16
N PRO A 252 18.20 -4.21 -8.41
CA PRO A 252 17.40 -4.96 -9.38
C PRO A 252 17.26 -6.45 -9.01
N ALA A 253 16.17 -7.10 -9.44
CA ALA A 253 15.85 -8.51 -9.12
C ALA A 253 16.98 -9.50 -9.37
N ASN A 254 17.89 -9.17 -10.29
CA ASN A 254 19.03 -10.01 -10.66
C ASN A 254 20.31 -9.71 -9.84
N ALA A 255 20.27 -8.77 -8.90
CA ALA A 255 21.43 -8.47 -8.08
C ALA A 255 21.79 -9.67 -7.17
N PRO A 256 23.10 -9.95 -6.96
CA PRO A 256 23.52 -11.07 -6.11
C PRO A 256 22.95 -11.02 -4.70
N ILE A 257 22.70 -9.82 -4.15
CA ILE A 257 22.14 -9.63 -2.80
C ILE A 257 20.68 -10.05 -2.76
N SER A 258 19.87 -9.67 -3.75
CA SER A 258 18.45 -10.05 -3.82
C SER A 258 18.29 -11.56 -3.98
N GLN A 259 19.12 -12.20 -4.77
CA GLN A 259 19.15 -13.65 -4.92
C GLN A 259 19.50 -14.38 -3.60
N VAL A 260 20.52 -13.89 -2.88
CA VAL A 260 20.92 -14.45 -1.58
C VAL A 260 19.81 -14.26 -0.53
N LEU A 261 19.19 -13.10 -0.47
CA LEU A 261 18.08 -12.83 0.44
C LEU A 261 16.89 -13.73 0.13
N GLY A 262 16.54 -13.89 -1.15
CA GLY A 262 15.47 -14.79 -1.58
C GLY A 262 15.72 -16.26 -1.23
N LEU A 263 16.96 -16.73 -1.36
CA LEU A 263 17.36 -18.09 -0.98
C LEU A 263 17.26 -18.33 0.54
N ILE A 264 17.69 -17.35 1.34
CA ILE A 264 17.62 -17.47 2.82
C ILE A 264 16.17 -17.50 3.28
N GLU A 265 15.33 -16.62 2.77
CA GLU A 265 13.91 -16.56 3.11
C GLU A 265 13.18 -17.80 2.61
N GLY A 266 13.40 -18.21 1.35
CA GLY A 266 12.78 -19.39 0.75
C GLY A 266 13.14 -20.70 1.46
N ALA A 267 14.34 -20.80 2.05
CA ALA A 267 14.74 -21.96 2.87
C ALA A 267 13.93 -22.09 4.18
N VAL A 268 13.35 -20.98 4.68
CA VAL A 268 12.60 -20.96 5.94
C VAL A 268 11.09 -21.02 5.71
N ARG A 269 10.59 -20.36 4.64
CA ARG A 269 9.15 -20.21 4.37
C ARG A 269 8.63 -21.05 3.19
N GLY A 270 9.51 -21.70 2.43
CA GLY A 270 9.14 -22.38 1.18
C GLY A 270 9.02 -21.44 -0.02
N HIS A 271 8.54 -20.20 0.19
CA HIS A 271 8.42 -19.15 -0.83
C HIS A 271 8.96 -17.83 -0.30
N SER A 272 9.72 -17.10 -1.12
CA SER A 272 10.35 -15.84 -0.71
C SER A 272 9.46 -14.64 -1.00
N LEU A 273 9.01 -13.95 0.05
CA LEU A 273 8.25 -12.72 -0.07
C LEU A 273 9.14 -11.54 -0.57
N LEU A 274 10.39 -11.45 -0.09
CA LEU A 274 11.31 -10.42 -0.56
C LEU A 274 11.67 -10.58 -2.03
N ALA A 275 11.77 -11.82 -2.52
CA ALA A 275 12.03 -12.05 -3.94
C ALA A 275 10.81 -11.70 -4.81
N SER A 276 9.59 -11.82 -4.28
CA SER A 276 8.38 -11.45 -5.02
C SER A 276 8.13 -9.94 -5.11
N LEU A 277 8.79 -9.14 -4.25
CA LEU A 277 8.80 -7.68 -4.34
C LEU A 277 9.74 -7.12 -5.41
N ALA A 278 10.71 -7.91 -5.87
CA ALA A 278 11.72 -7.45 -6.79
C ALA A 278 11.18 -7.43 -8.22
N HIS A 279 11.26 -6.27 -8.86
CA HIS A 279 10.84 -6.12 -10.25
C HIS A 279 11.82 -6.75 -11.21
N ARG A 280 11.30 -7.38 -12.26
CA ARG A 280 12.16 -7.89 -13.34
C ARG A 280 12.62 -6.75 -14.22
N VAL A 281 13.93 -6.67 -14.45
CA VAL A 281 14.50 -5.78 -15.47
C VAL A 281 14.27 -6.42 -16.83
N THR A 282 13.33 -5.88 -17.59
CA THR A 282 12.96 -6.40 -18.90
C THR A 282 12.48 -5.28 -19.82
N THR A 283 12.76 -5.41 -21.10
CA THR A 283 12.19 -4.56 -22.16
C THR A 283 10.95 -5.19 -22.79
N GLU A 284 10.62 -6.43 -22.41
CA GLU A 284 9.42 -7.13 -22.88
C GLU A 284 8.30 -6.95 -21.83
N PRO A 285 7.21 -6.23 -22.15
CA PRO A 285 6.14 -5.98 -21.20
C PRO A 285 5.42 -7.27 -20.82
N PRO A 286 5.05 -7.45 -19.55
CA PRO A 286 4.28 -8.60 -19.07
C PRO A 286 2.81 -8.50 -19.46
N LEU A 287 2.51 -8.60 -20.76
CA LEU A 287 1.19 -8.38 -21.35
C LEU A 287 0.09 -9.27 -20.76
N ARG A 288 0.44 -10.47 -20.29
CA ARG A 288 -0.52 -11.40 -19.67
C ARG A 288 -0.99 -10.90 -18.32
N ALA A 289 -0.08 -10.41 -17.47
CA ALA A 289 -0.43 -9.85 -16.17
C ALA A 289 -1.41 -8.68 -16.31
N GLY A 290 -1.27 -7.85 -17.35
CA GLY A 290 -2.16 -6.73 -17.62
C GLY A 290 -3.43 -7.09 -18.39
N ASN A 291 -3.72 -8.36 -18.68
CA ASN A 291 -4.86 -8.78 -19.50
C ASN A 291 -4.96 -8.03 -20.84
N MET A 292 -3.82 -7.77 -21.49
CA MET A 292 -3.80 -7.00 -22.75
C MET A 292 -4.50 -7.74 -23.91
N GLY A 293 -4.89 -9.00 -23.72
CA GLY A 293 -5.70 -9.79 -24.64
C GLY A 293 -7.21 -9.71 -24.39
N HIS A 294 -7.65 -8.91 -23.41
CA HIS A 294 -9.05 -8.74 -23.03
C HIS A 294 -9.78 -10.06 -22.78
N LEU A 295 -9.14 -10.98 -22.06
CA LEU A 295 -9.78 -12.21 -21.61
C LEU A 295 -10.82 -11.87 -20.54
N GLU A 296 -11.86 -12.68 -20.47
CA GLU A 296 -12.90 -12.57 -19.43
C GLU A 296 -12.31 -12.81 -18.04
N TRP A 297 -12.68 -11.97 -17.09
CA TRP A 297 -12.43 -12.15 -15.67
C TRP A 297 -13.64 -11.70 -14.86
N GLU A 298 -13.84 -12.29 -13.70
CA GLU A 298 -14.95 -11.99 -12.80
C GLU A 298 -14.44 -11.29 -11.56
N ASN A 299 -15.08 -10.17 -11.20
CA ASN A 299 -14.81 -9.49 -9.92
C ASN A 299 -15.20 -10.45 -8.78
N PRO A 300 -14.24 -10.86 -7.92
CA PRO A 300 -14.50 -11.91 -6.95
C PRO A 300 -15.48 -11.50 -5.84
N PHE A 301 -15.67 -10.20 -5.63
CA PHE A 301 -16.52 -9.68 -4.56
C PHE A 301 -17.94 -9.33 -5.04
N THR A 302 -18.08 -8.84 -6.27
CA THR A 302 -19.37 -8.40 -6.83
C THR A 302 -19.95 -9.38 -7.85
N ARG A 303 -19.15 -10.34 -8.32
CA ARG A 303 -19.47 -11.31 -9.39
C ARG A 303 -19.73 -10.64 -10.73
N ALA A 304 -19.33 -9.39 -10.88
CA ALA A 304 -19.42 -8.69 -12.17
C ALA A 304 -18.36 -9.21 -13.14
N VAL A 305 -18.78 -9.53 -14.34
CA VAL A 305 -17.88 -9.96 -15.43
C VAL A 305 -17.28 -8.73 -16.12
N SER A 306 -15.99 -8.75 -16.38
CA SER A 306 -15.26 -7.72 -17.12
C SER A 306 -14.29 -8.34 -18.14
N PHE A 307 -13.89 -7.54 -19.13
CA PHE A 307 -12.86 -7.83 -20.11
C PHE A 307 -11.76 -6.76 -20.10
N GLU A 308 -11.82 -5.84 -19.16
CA GLU A 308 -10.86 -4.76 -19.05
C GLU A 308 -9.44 -5.29 -18.90
N SER A 309 -8.51 -4.64 -19.59
CA SER A 309 -7.09 -4.71 -19.29
C SER A 309 -6.76 -3.87 -18.04
N PHE A 310 -5.62 -4.12 -17.42
CA PHE A 310 -5.20 -3.34 -16.25
C PHE A 310 -5.03 -1.83 -16.56
N PRO A 311 -4.46 -1.40 -17.71
CA PRO A 311 -4.46 0.01 -18.09
C PRO A 311 -5.87 0.63 -18.14
N GLU A 312 -6.90 -0.11 -18.59
CA GLU A 312 -8.28 0.38 -18.58
C GLU A 312 -8.86 0.46 -17.17
N VAL A 313 -8.52 -0.49 -16.29
CA VAL A 313 -8.85 -0.40 -14.85
C VAL A 313 -8.19 0.82 -14.21
N PHE A 314 -6.93 1.10 -14.55
CA PHE A 314 -6.19 2.27 -14.09
C PHE A 314 -6.86 3.58 -14.55
N ASP A 315 -7.22 3.67 -15.84
CA ASP A 315 -7.88 4.86 -16.39
C ASP A 315 -9.28 5.07 -15.76
N ARG A 316 -10.05 4.01 -15.55
CA ARG A 316 -11.33 4.05 -14.82
C ARG A 316 -11.15 4.52 -13.38
N ALA A 317 -10.07 4.09 -12.72
CA ALA A 317 -9.75 4.54 -11.36
C ALA A 317 -9.43 6.04 -11.33
N LEU A 318 -8.79 6.62 -12.37
CA LEU A 318 -8.57 8.07 -12.47
C LEU A 318 -9.88 8.85 -12.56
N ASP A 319 -10.86 8.35 -13.31
CA ASP A 319 -12.18 8.98 -13.41
C ASP A 319 -12.94 8.90 -12.09
N ASP A 320 -12.85 7.75 -11.39
CA ASP A 320 -13.41 7.58 -10.05
C ASP A 320 -12.74 8.51 -9.02
N TYR A 321 -11.40 8.68 -9.10
CA TYR A 321 -10.65 9.58 -8.23
C TYR A 321 -11.09 11.05 -8.38
N GLU A 322 -11.34 11.52 -9.61
CA GLU A 322 -11.80 12.90 -9.83
C GLU A 322 -13.08 13.19 -9.04
N GLY A 323 -14.04 12.27 -9.06
CA GLY A 323 -15.29 12.36 -8.30
C GLY A 323 -15.07 12.34 -6.80
N ALA A 324 -14.29 11.36 -6.32
CA ALA A 324 -13.97 11.19 -4.90
C ALA A 324 -13.19 12.38 -4.32
N ALA A 325 -12.19 12.89 -5.04
CA ALA A 325 -11.40 14.06 -4.63
C ALA A 325 -12.25 15.33 -4.53
N ARG A 326 -13.15 15.55 -5.49
CA ARG A 326 -14.09 16.67 -5.44
C ARG A 326 -15.02 16.55 -4.25
N ALA A 327 -15.65 15.41 -4.04
CA ALA A 327 -16.53 15.16 -2.90
C ALA A 327 -15.80 15.34 -1.56
N PHE A 328 -14.55 14.87 -1.46
CA PHE A 328 -13.71 15.05 -0.28
C PHE A 328 -13.45 16.55 0.01
N VAL A 329 -13.08 17.32 -1.00
CA VAL A 329 -12.78 18.77 -0.88
C VAL A 329 -14.03 19.58 -0.56
N ASP A 330 -15.17 19.24 -1.16
CA ASP A 330 -16.46 19.91 -0.97
C ASP A 330 -17.11 19.58 0.38
N GLY A 331 -16.51 18.64 1.16
CA GLY A 331 -16.99 18.30 2.49
C GLY A 331 -18.18 17.35 2.49
N ALA A 332 -18.35 16.56 1.43
CA ALA A 332 -19.38 15.52 1.36
C ALA A 332 -19.24 14.48 2.51
N PRO A 333 -20.31 13.76 2.86
CA PRO A 333 -20.23 12.58 3.71
C PRO A 333 -19.17 11.59 3.21
N MET A 334 -18.42 10.97 4.12
CA MET A 334 -17.32 10.09 3.69
C MET A 334 -17.82 8.82 3.02
N GLU A 335 -19.00 8.36 3.35
CA GLU A 335 -19.66 7.21 2.71
C GLU A 335 -19.86 7.46 1.20
N GLU A 336 -20.10 8.71 0.78
CA GLU A 336 -20.17 9.10 -0.64
C GLU A 336 -18.78 9.13 -1.30
N VAL A 337 -17.72 9.47 -0.54
CA VAL A 337 -16.34 9.49 -1.03
C VAL A 337 -15.80 8.07 -1.20
N THR A 338 -16.13 7.18 -0.25
CA THR A 338 -15.58 5.81 -0.19
C THR A 338 -16.47 4.78 -0.86
N ASN A 339 -17.73 5.10 -1.18
CA ASN A 339 -18.73 4.15 -1.67
C ASN A 339 -18.91 2.93 -0.74
N CYS A 340 -18.52 3.05 0.55
CA CYS A 340 -18.55 1.95 1.53
C CYS A 340 -17.84 0.68 1.01
N VAL A 341 -16.68 0.84 0.38
CA VAL A 341 -15.85 -0.25 -0.16
C VAL A 341 -14.51 -0.22 0.55
N ASN A 342 -13.90 -1.37 0.84
CA ASN A 342 -12.53 -1.42 1.38
C ASN A 342 -11.47 -1.33 0.26
N TYR A 343 -10.19 -1.32 0.63
CA TYR A 343 -9.08 -1.25 -0.34
C TYR A 343 -9.03 -2.46 -1.30
N SER A 344 -9.56 -3.61 -0.91
CA SER A 344 -9.65 -4.78 -1.80
C SER A 344 -10.77 -4.66 -2.85
N GLY A 345 -11.59 -3.60 -2.81
CA GLY A 345 -12.78 -3.45 -3.66
C GLY A 345 -13.99 -4.24 -3.14
N ARG A 346 -13.94 -4.74 -1.89
CA ARG A 346 -15.03 -5.47 -1.26
C ARG A 346 -16.02 -4.49 -0.63
N PRO A 347 -17.33 -4.59 -0.92
CA PRO A 347 -18.36 -3.80 -0.24
C PRO A 347 -18.39 -4.09 1.27
N LEU A 348 -18.48 -3.05 2.09
CA LEU A 348 -18.61 -3.13 3.53
C LEU A 348 -20.06 -2.83 3.92
N ALA A 349 -20.63 -3.64 4.80
CA ALA A 349 -21.90 -3.32 5.44
C ALA A 349 -21.64 -2.26 6.52
N ASP A 350 -22.22 -1.08 6.37
CA ASP A 350 -22.20 0.02 7.35
C ASP A 350 -20.78 0.52 7.74
N ASP A 351 -19.78 0.40 6.85
CA ASP A 351 -18.37 0.76 7.11
C ASP A 351 -17.75 0.00 8.32
N GLU A 352 -18.36 -1.12 8.71
CA GLU A 352 -17.99 -1.89 9.88
C GLU A 352 -17.05 -3.07 9.57
N GLU A 353 -16.57 -3.68 10.64
CA GLU A 353 -15.57 -4.75 10.66
C GLU A 353 -15.97 -5.94 9.78
N LEU A 354 -15.04 -6.47 9.00
CA LEU A 354 -15.17 -7.79 8.37
C LEU A 354 -15.40 -8.83 9.48
N GLU A 355 -16.48 -9.60 9.40
CA GLU A 355 -16.66 -10.78 10.25
C GLU A 355 -15.53 -11.79 9.99
N GLU A 356 -15.17 -12.56 11.02
CA GLU A 356 -13.94 -13.36 11.14
C GLU A 356 -13.81 -14.54 10.15
N ASP A 357 -14.75 -14.78 9.24
CA ASP A 357 -14.88 -16.03 8.49
C ASP A 357 -14.59 -15.94 6.97
N ASP A 358 -13.86 -14.90 6.50
CA ASP A 358 -13.53 -14.82 5.05
C ASP A 358 -12.06 -14.50 4.78
#